data_541d308530f820a93390d52ef1abb7b5
#
_entry.id   541d308530f820a93390d52ef1abb7b5
#
_cell.length_a   1.000
_cell.length_b   1.000
_cell.length_c   1.000
_cell.angle_alpha   90.00
_cell.angle_beta   90.00
_cell.angle_gamma   90.00
#
_symmetry.space_group_name_H-M   'P 1'
#
loop_
_entity.id
_entity.type
_entity.pdbx_description
1 polymer ?
#
loop_
_entity_poly.entity_id
_entity_poly.type
_entity_poly.pdbx_seq_one_letter_code
_entity_poly.pdbx_strand_id
1 'polypeptide(L)'
;MFKKLALATALSMTLVSYQALADDAKVDAPKTDATAAKVAGVSIAVINLRYIMSELPQAKAAAEEMKTQFGPRSQELKSIQEKGQKLESQLQTAKGEEVTKIQRQLAALKSDFDLKAQALQEDQQKKEREFEVTLGKLVQTAIDRIAKERGIDVVLRGESVVFATDAVDISKEVIERASKLKAVKKDAKKEAKAK
;
A
#
# COMPACT_ATOMS: atom_id res chain seq x y z
N MET A 1 -52.56 4.07 -29.61
CA MET A 1 -53.19 5.36 -29.98
C MET A 1 -52.12 6.42 -30.00
N PHE A 2 -51.87 7.01 -31.22
CA PHE A 2 -51.43 8.37 -31.51
C PHE A 2 -50.08 8.86 -30.91
N LYS A 3 -49.20 9.55 -31.59
CA LYS A 3 -49.09 10.06 -32.98
C LYS A 3 -47.61 10.41 -33.25
N LYS A 4 -47.17 10.15 -34.45
CA LYS A 4 -45.93 10.64 -35.06
C LYS A 4 -45.96 12.17 -35.14
N LEU A 5 -44.80 12.80 -34.87
CA LEU A 5 -44.55 14.13 -35.47
C LEU A 5 -43.09 14.19 -35.90
N ALA A 6 -42.93 14.16 -37.22
CA ALA A 6 -41.68 14.47 -37.91
C ALA A 6 -41.58 15.98 -38.02
N LEU A 7 -40.40 16.56 -37.76
CA LEU A 7 -40.07 17.90 -38.18
C LEU A 7 -38.70 17.87 -38.88
N ALA A 8 -38.78 17.91 -40.19
CA ALA A 8 -37.65 18.15 -41.07
C ALA A 8 -37.39 19.64 -41.15
N THR A 9 -36.19 20.09 -40.81
CA THR A 9 -35.70 21.42 -41.17
C THR A 9 -34.42 21.26 -41.99
N ALA A 10 -34.59 21.52 -43.27
CA ALA A 10 -33.52 21.71 -44.23
C ALA A 10 -32.74 22.98 -43.86
N LEU A 11 -31.43 22.90 -43.73
CA LEU A 11 -30.56 24.06 -43.69
C LEU A 11 -29.62 24.03 -44.86
N SER A 12 -29.83 24.99 -45.73
CA SER A 12 -29.20 25.26 -47.01
C SER A 12 -27.71 25.50 -46.87
N MET A 13 -26.96 24.78 -47.73
CA MET A 13 -25.56 24.99 -48.08
C MET A 13 -25.40 26.33 -48.79
N THR A 14 -24.65 27.25 -48.22
CA THR A 14 -24.04 28.36 -49.00
C THR A 14 -22.57 28.00 -49.22
N LEU A 15 -22.28 27.56 -50.43
CA LEU A 15 -20.93 27.50 -50.98
C LEU A 15 -20.42 28.94 -51.17
N VAL A 16 -19.48 29.38 -50.40
CA VAL A 16 -18.67 30.53 -50.70
C VAL A 16 -17.40 30.03 -51.36
N SER A 17 -17.37 30.17 -52.68
CA SER A 17 -16.18 29.98 -53.51
C SER A 17 -15.21 31.13 -53.25
N TYR A 18 -14.13 30.86 -52.52
CA TYR A 18 -12.97 31.77 -52.52
C TYR A 18 -12.00 31.31 -53.58
N GLN A 19 -12.00 32.07 -54.71
CA GLN A 19 -11.00 31.91 -55.77
C GLN A 19 -9.68 32.54 -55.35
N ALA A 20 -8.66 31.80 -55.63
CA ALA A 20 -7.25 32.02 -55.56
C ALA A 20 -6.75 33.45 -55.84
N LEU A 21 -5.91 33.93 -54.94
CA LEU A 21 -4.75 34.74 -55.31
C LEU A 21 -3.54 33.96 -54.82
N ALA A 22 -2.82 33.38 -55.74
CA ALA A 22 -1.51 32.87 -55.57
C ALA A 22 -0.58 34.04 -55.28
N ASP A 23 -0.10 34.13 -54.05
CA ASP A 23 1.09 34.90 -53.76
C ASP A 23 2.03 34.00 -52.95
N ASP A 24 3.21 33.87 -53.49
CA ASP A 24 4.28 32.96 -53.09
C ASP A 24 4.90 33.46 -51.79
N ALA A 25 4.21 33.20 -50.67
CA ALA A 25 4.79 33.35 -49.35
C ALA A 25 5.05 31.97 -48.79
N LYS A 26 6.27 31.51 -48.96
CA LYS A 26 6.87 30.34 -48.31
C LYS A 26 6.84 30.54 -46.79
N VAL A 27 5.70 30.21 -46.21
CA VAL A 27 5.62 30.10 -44.76
C VAL A 27 6.32 28.79 -44.37
N ASP A 28 7.56 28.89 -43.99
CA ASP A 28 8.24 27.83 -43.24
C ASP A 28 7.36 27.53 -42.03
N ALA A 29 6.57 26.46 -42.11
CA ALA A 29 5.97 25.84 -40.93
C ALA A 29 7.10 25.53 -40.00
N PRO A 30 7.03 25.95 -38.72
CA PRO A 30 8.00 25.49 -37.74
C PRO A 30 7.86 23.96 -37.69
N LYS A 31 8.85 23.26 -38.24
CA LYS A 31 9.08 21.87 -37.94
C LYS A 31 9.26 21.84 -36.43
N THR A 32 8.20 21.53 -35.72
CA THR A 32 8.32 21.07 -34.34
C THR A 32 9.05 19.74 -34.46
N ASP A 33 10.36 19.79 -34.55
CA ASP A 33 11.19 18.67 -34.17
C ASP A 33 10.76 18.34 -32.75
N ALA A 34 9.86 17.38 -32.63
CA ALA A 34 9.71 16.62 -31.39
C ALA A 34 11.00 15.80 -31.19
N THR A 35 12.09 16.52 -31.08
CA THR A 35 13.29 15.99 -30.47
C THR A 35 12.89 15.76 -29.03
N ALA A 36 12.47 14.51 -28.76
CA ALA A 36 12.46 14.02 -27.39
C ALA A 36 13.80 14.50 -26.81
N ALA A 37 13.72 15.53 -25.98
CA ALA A 37 14.92 16.07 -25.32
C ALA A 37 15.52 14.88 -24.58
N LYS A 38 16.52 14.26 -25.16
CA LYS A 38 17.39 13.32 -24.49
C LYS A 38 18.00 14.16 -23.40
N VAL A 39 17.44 14.11 -22.20
CA VAL A 39 18.04 14.71 -21.02
C VAL A 39 19.33 13.94 -20.81
N ALA A 40 20.35 14.43 -21.51
CA ALA A 40 21.67 13.84 -21.45
C ALA A 40 22.15 14.02 -20.02
N GLY A 41 22.22 12.93 -19.28
CA GLY A 41 22.92 12.89 -18.00
C GLY A 41 22.11 12.48 -16.79
N VAL A 42 20.77 12.40 -16.79
CA VAL A 42 20.03 11.94 -15.60
C VAL A 42 19.95 10.42 -15.58
N SER A 43 20.55 9.83 -14.55
CA SER A 43 20.52 8.37 -14.31
C SER A 43 19.27 8.02 -13.47
N ILE A 44 18.41 7.17 -14.02
CA ILE A 44 17.16 6.75 -13.37
C ILE A 44 17.21 5.27 -13.07
N ALA A 45 16.77 4.90 -11.87
CA ALA A 45 16.54 3.52 -11.48
C ALA A 45 15.09 3.30 -11.03
N VAL A 46 14.67 2.04 -11.06
CA VAL A 46 13.33 1.63 -10.62
C VAL A 46 13.47 0.57 -9.52
N ILE A 47 12.56 0.62 -8.55
CA ILE A 47 12.46 -0.41 -7.50
C ILE A 47 11.05 -0.95 -7.41
N ASN A 48 10.90 -2.24 -7.19
CA ASN A 48 9.64 -2.86 -6.80
C ASN A 48 9.64 -3.05 -5.27
N LEU A 49 9.04 -2.10 -4.55
CA LEU A 49 9.04 -2.12 -3.09
C LEU A 49 8.32 -3.37 -2.54
N ARG A 50 7.25 -3.81 -3.17
CA ARG A 50 6.51 -5.02 -2.75
C ARG A 50 7.41 -6.26 -2.86
N TYR A 51 8.11 -6.39 -3.97
CA TYR A 51 9.06 -7.49 -4.17
C TYR A 51 10.21 -7.43 -3.14
N ILE A 52 10.77 -6.24 -2.89
CA ILE A 52 11.81 -6.05 -1.87
C ILE A 52 11.31 -6.51 -0.50
N MET A 53 10.11 -6.07 -0.09
CA MET A 53 9.55 -6.42 1.21
C MET A 53 9.23 -7.91 1.33
N SER A 54 8.81 -8.59 0.27
CA SER A 54 8.54 -10.03 0.31
C SER A 54 9.80 -10.89 0.41
N GLU A 55 10.91 -10.41 -0.16
CA GLU A 55 12.16 -11.18 -0.20
C GLU A 55 13.15 -10.82 0.92
N LEU A 56 13.01 -9.64 1.52
CA LEU A 56 13.93 -9.17 2.55
C LEU A 56 13.90 -10.09 3.80
N PRO A 57 15.04 -10.69 4.20
CA PRO A 57 15.08 -11.57 5.39
C PRO A 57 14.57 -10.91 6.66
N GLN A 58 14.84 -9.62 6.86
CA GLN A 58 14.37 -8.85 8.00
C GLN A 58 12.85 -8.67 8.00
N ALA A 59 12.21 -8.57 6.84
CA ALA A 59 10.76 -8.50 6.74
C ALA A 59 10.13 -9.88 7.05
N LYS A 60 10.72 -10.97 6.56
CA LYS A 60 10.32 -12.33 6.92
C LYS A 60 10.45 -12.59 8.42
N ALA A 61 11.57 -12.16 9.03
CA ALA A 61 11.77 -12.26 10.47
C ALA A 61 10.76 -11.43 11.28
N ALA A 62 10.42 -10.22 10.81
CA ALA A 62 9.39 -9.38 11.43
C ALA A 62 8.01 -10.05 11.38
N ALA A 63 7.65 -10.69 10.26
CA ALA A 63 6.39 -11.42 10.14
C ALA A 63 6.32 -12.62 11.13
N GLU A 64 7.41 -13.38 11.28
CA GLU A 64 7.47 -14.47 12.25
C GLU A 64 7.45 -13.96 13.70
N GLU A 65 8.08 -12.82 13.98
CA GLU A 65 7.99 -12.16 15.29
C GLU A 65 6.55 -11.76 15.62
N MET A 66 5.83 -11.16 14.66
CA MET A 66 4.40 -10.83 14.81
C MET A 66 3.56 -12.08 15.12
N LYS A 67 3.75 -13.14 14.36
CA LYS A 67 3.03 -14.40 14.55
C LYS A 67 3.30 -15.02 15.93
N THR A 68 4.56 -15.04 16.35
CA THR A 68 4.97 -15.59 17.64
C THR A 68 4.42 -14.74 18.79
N GLN A 69 4.48 -13.44 18.68
CA GLN A 69 4.06 -12.51 19.74
C GLN A 69 2.53 -12.48 19.90
N PHE A 70 1.78 -12.48 18.81
CA PHE A 70 0.33 -12.27 18.82
C PHE A 70 -0.48 -13.54 18.61
N GLY A 71 0.14 -14.63 18.13
CA GLY A 71 -0.52 -15.92 17.93
C GLY A 71 -1.24 -16.47 19.17
N PRO A 72 -0.59 -16.53 20.35
CA PRO A 72 -1.23 -16.98 21.59
C PRO A 72 -2.46 -16.16 21.97
N ARG A 73 -2.41 -14.83 21.82
CA ARG A 73 -3.54 -13.92 22.11
C ARG A 73 -4.70 -14.11 21.13
N SER A 74 -4.39 -14.33 19.85
CA SER A 74 -5.41 -14.66 18.84
C SER A 74 -6.08 -16.00 19.14
N GLN A 75 -5.32 -16.99 19.60
CA GLN A 75 -5.87 -18.29 20.02
C GLN A 75 -6.72 -18.18 21.28
N GLU A 76 -6.34 -17.31 22.21
CA GLU A 76 -7.16 -17.01 23.40
C GLU A 76 -8.51 -16.42 23.02
N LEU A 77 -8.55 -15.43 22.11
CA LEU A 77 -9.80 -14.85 21.60
C LEU A 77 -10.70 -15.91 20.96
N LYS A 78 -10.11 -16.80 20.16
CA LYS A 78 -10.85 -17.93 19.58
C LYS A 78 -11.45 -18.84 20.66
N SER A 79 -10.68 -19.15 21.70
CA SER A 79 -11.18 -19.96 22.84
C SER A 79 -12.34 -19.27 23.58
N ILE A 80 -12.27 -17.94 23.75
CA ILE A 80 -13.35 -17.16 24.37
C ILE A 80 -14.61 -17.24 23.50
N GLN A 81 -14.48 -17.10 22.19
CA GLN A 81 -15.59 -17.21 21.25
C GLN A 81 -16.24 -18.60 21.29
N GLU A 82 -15.44 -19.68 21.32
CA GLU A 82 -15.94 -21.05 21.42
C GLU A 82 -16.69 -21.28 22.73
N LYS A 83 -16.20 -20.71 23.86
CA LYS A 83 -16.92 -20.76 25.15
C LYS A 83 -18.26 -20.02 25.08
N GLY A 84 -18.28 -18.85 24.41
CA GLY A 84 -19.52 -18.11 24.17
C GLY A 84 -20.57 -18.94 23.44
N GLN A 85 -20.19 -19.56 22.34
CA GLN A 85 -21.09 -20.44 21.55
C GLN A 85 -21.64 -21.62 22.39
N LYS A 86 -20.81 -22.22 23.24
CA LYS A 86 -21.26 -23.28 24.14
C LYS A 86 -22.30 -22.77 25.16
N LEU A 87 -22.05 -21.61 25.77
CA LEU A 87 -22.99 -21.00 26.71
C LEU A 87 -24.30 -20.58 26.03
N GLU A 88 -24.25 -20.08 24.79
CA GLU A 88 -25.44 -19.78 23.99
C GLU A 88 -26.27 -21.03 23.72
N SER A 89 -25.62 -22.16 23.38
CA SER A 89 -26.30 -23.44 23.20
C SER A 89 -26.95 -23.94 24.49
N GLN A 90 -26.27 -23.78 25.64
CA GLN A 90 -26.81 -24.12 26.95
C GLN A 90 -28.02 -23.25 27.31
N LEU A 91 -27.98 -21.97 26.96
CA LEU A 91 -29.04 -21.01 27.22
C LEU A 91 -30.39 -21.44 26.58
N GLN A 92 -30.33 -22.09 25.41
CA GLN A 92 -31.54 -22.56 24.71
C GLN A 92 -32.29 -23.63 25.49
N THR A 93 -31.65 -24.39 26.35
CA THR A 93 -32.24 -25.49 27.14
C THR A 93 -32.38 -25.15 28.62
N ALA A 94 -31.72 -24.10 29.09
CA ALA A 94 -31.70 -23.67 30.49
C ALA A 94 -33.08 -23.17 30.97
N LYS A 95 -33.37 -23.31 32.25
CA LYS A 95 -34.64 -22.86 32.89
C LYS A 95 -34.33 -22.21 34.26
N GLY A 96 -35.21 -21.28 34.65
CA GLY A 96 -35.17 -20.68 35.97
C GLY A 96 -33.87 -19.90 36.24
N GLU A 97 -33.24 -20.10 37.35
CA GLU A 97 -32.02 -19.39 37.77
C GLU A 97 -30.81 -19.64 36.86
N GLU A 98 -30.79 -20.80 36.20
CA GLU A 98 -29.69 -21.15 35.29
C GLU A 98 -29.61 -20.17 34.09
N VAL A 99 -30.77 -19.71 33.57
CA VAL A 99 -30.82 -18.69 32.54
C VAL A 99 -30.08 -17.42 32.95
N THR A 100 -30.39 -16.92 34.14
CA THR A 100 -29.75 -15.70 34.67
C THR A 100 -28.24 -15.88 34.88
N LYS A 101 -27.82 -17.06 35.33
CA LYS A 101 -26.39 -17.40 35.51
C LYS A 101 -25.67 -17.40 34.17
N ILE A 102 -26.21 -18.08 33.16
CA ILE A 102 -25.60 -18.15 31.82
C ILE A 102 -25.55 -16.76 31.17
N GLN A 103 -26.62 -15.96 31.29
CA GLN A 103 -26.63 -14.59 30.76
C GLN A 103 -25.52 -13.71 31.37
N ARG A 104 -25.30 -13.81 32.68
CA ARG A 104 -24.20 -13.10 33.35
C ARG A 104 -22.83 -13.57 32.85
N GLN A 105 -22.65 -14.88 32.65
CA GLN A 105 -21.43 -15.44 32.09
C GLN A 105 -21.17 -14.97 30.66
N LEU A 106 -22.20 -14.96 29.81
CA LEU A 106 -22.11 -14.43 28.43
C LEU A 106 -21.75 -12.95 28.42
N ALA A 107 -22.37 -12.13 29.29
CA ALA A 107 -22.06 -10.71 29.38
C ALA A 107 -20.59 -10.48 29.81
N ALA A 108 -20.12 -11.21 30.81
CA ALA A 108 -18.72 -11.14 31.27
C ALA A 108 -17.75 -11.59 30.17
N LEU A 109 -18.07 -12.70 29.50
CA LEU A 109 -17.22 -13.25 28.44
C LEU A 109 -17.13 -12.30 27.22
N LYS A 110 -18.24 -11.68 26.87
CA LYS A 110 -18.29 -10.66 25.81
C LYS A 110 -17.42 -9.45 26.16
N SER A 111 -17.55 -8.93 27.38
CA SER A 111 -16.72 -7.81 27.82
C SER A 111 -15.22 -8.16 27.83
N ASP A 112 -14.84 -9.36 28.27
CA ASP A 112 -13.46 -9.86 28.24
C ASP A 112 -12.95 -9.98 26.78
N PHE A 113 -13.78 -10.51 25.89
CA PHE A 113 -13.47 -10.61 24.46
C PHE A 113 -13.20 -9.23 23.86
N ASP A 114 -14.12 -8.27 24.06
CA ASP A 114 -14.04 -6.94 23.48
C ASP A 114 -12.76 -6.21 23.93
N LEU A 115 -12.47 -6.25 25.24
CA LEU A 115 -11.25 -5.64 25.80
C LEU A 115 -9.97 -6.28 25.25
N LYS A 116 -9.92 -7.60 25.18
CA LYS A 116 -8.74 -8.32 24.67
C LYS A 116 -8.56 -8.14 23.17
N ALA A 117 -9.65 -8.12 22.41
CA ALA A 117 -9.62 -7.89 20.98
C ALA A 117 -9.11 -6.48 20.65
N GLN A 118 -9.62 -5.47 21.35
CA GLN A 118 -9.14 -4.09 21.19
C GLN A 118 -7.65 -3.98 21.54
N ALA A 119 -7.23 -4.49 22.71
CA ALA A 119 -5.84 -4.44 23.13
C ALA A 119 -4.91 -5.18 22.15
N LEU A 120 -5.34 -6.32 21.61
CA LEU A 120 -4.59 -7.05 20.59
C LEU A 120 -4.44 -6.23 19.30
N GLN A 121 -5.52 -5.63 18.84
CA GLN A 121 -5.51 -4.80 17.63
C GLN A 121 -4.59 -3.57 17.78
N GLU A 122 -4.65 -2.88 18.91
CA GLU A 122 -3.80 -1.72 19.19
C GLU A 122 -2.31 -2.10 19.20
N ASP A 123 -1.97 -3.20 19.89
CA ASP A 123 -0.60 -3.68 19.95
C ASP A 123 -0.07 -4.16 18.60
N GLN A 124 -0.90 -4.86 17.81
CA GLN A 124 -0.55 -5.26 16.45
C GLN A 124 -0.27 -4.04 15.56
N GLN A 125 -1.16 -3.05 15.55
CA GLN A 125 -0.98 -1.82 14.76
C GLN A 125 0.27 -1.05 15.17
N LYS A 126 0.55 -0.98 16.48
CA LYS A 126 1.77 -0.35 16.99
C LYS A 126 3.01 -1.07 16.49
N LYS A 127 3.03 -2.39 16.59
CA LYS A 127 4.18 -3.21 16.18
C LYS A 127 4.38 -3.17 14.67
N GLU A 128 3.30 -3.19 13.90
CA GLU A 128 3.32 -3.08 12.45
C GLU A 128 3.94 -1.74 11.99
N ARG A 129 3.53 -0.62 12.60
CA ARG A 129 4.15 0.68 12.35
C ARG A 129 5.63 0.73 12.73
N GLU A 130 6.03 0.09 13.83
CA GLU A 130 7.45 -0.01 14.22
C GLU A 130 8.27 -0.77 13.18
N PHE A 131 7.74 -1.88 12.66
CA PHE A 131 8.39 -2.64 11.59
C PHE A 131 8.45 -1.87 10.29
N GLU A 132 7.34 -1.23 9.88
CA GLU A 132 7.28 -0.42 8.67
C GLU A 132 8.36 0.68 8.68
N VAL A 133 8.47 1.43 9.77
CA VAL A 133 9.50 2.46 9.94
C VAL A 133 10.91 1.87 9.91
N THR A 134 11.11 0.74 10.59
CA THR A 134 12.43 0.10 10.69
C THR A 134 12.89 -0.45 9.35
N LEU A 135 12.01 -1.20 8.67
CA LEU A 135 12.29 -1.79 7.36
C LEU A 135 12.40 -0.71 6.28
N GLY A 136 11.54 0.30 6.33
CA GLY A 136 11.60 1.44 5.41
C GLY A 136 12.96 2.17 5.47
N LYS A 137 13.47 2.44 6.68
CA LYS A 137 14.80 3.05 6.87
C LYS A 137 15.91 2.16 6.34
N LEU A 138 15.80 0.86 6.53
CA LEU A 138 16.78 -0.13 6.08
C LEU A 138 16.85 -0.16 4.55
N VAL A 139 15.69 -0.22 3.89
CA VAL A 139 15.57 -0.17 2.43
C VAL A 139 16.08 1.17 1.90
N GLN A 140 15.68 2.30 2.51
CA GLN A 140 16.15 3.62 2.11
C GLN A 140 17.67 3.73 2.21
N THR A 141 18.27 3.23 3.30
CA THR A 141 19.74 3.23 3.47
C THR A 141 20.45 2.44 2.38
N ALA A 142 19.84 1.30 1.96
CA ALA A 142 20.39 0.49 0.85
C ALA A 142 20.30 1.26 -0.48
N ILE A 143 19.15 1.86 -0.77
CA ILE A 143 18.94 2.69 -1.97
C ILE A 143 19.95 3.84 -2.02
N ASP A 144 20.11 4.59 -0.93
CA ASP A 144 21.03 5.75 -0.86
C ASP A 144 22.47 5.34 -1.15
N ARG A 145 22.90 4.16 -0.68
CA ARG A 145 24.25 3.64 -0.95
C ARG A 145 24.41 3.26 -2.42
N ILE A 146 23.46 2.53 -2.98
CA ILE A 146 23.47 2.13 -4.39
C ILE A 146 23.44 3.36 -5.29
N ALA A 147 22.57 4.33 -5.00
CA ALA A 147 22.46 5.56 -5.77
C ALA A 147 23.79 6.33 -5.80
N LYS A 148 24.46 6.47 -4.65
CA LYS A 148 25.77 7.12 -4.58
C LYS A 148 26.85 6.35 -5.32
N GLU A 149 26.91 5.03 -5.19
CA GLU A 149 27.92 4.18 -5.83
C GLU A 149 27.77 4.14 -7.35
N ARG A 150 26.52 4.18 -7.86
CA ARG A 150 26.22 4.07 -9.29
C ARG A 150 25.94 5.41 -9.97
N GLY A 151 25.95 6.52 -9.24
CA GLY A 151 25.61 7.82 -9.78
C GLY A 151 24.16 7.89 -10.28
N ILE A 152 23.22 7.32 -9.51
CA ILE A 152 21.78 7.37 -9.81
C ILE A 152 21.21 8.66 -9.23
N ASP A 153 20.61 9.47 -10.08
CA ASP A 153 20.02 10.76 -9.70
C ASP A 153 18.60 10.63 -9.18
N VAL A 154 17.83 9.65 -9.72
CA VAL A 154 16.42 9.46 -9.40
C VAL A 154 16.10 7.97 -9.25
N VAL A 155 15.40 7.61 -8.18
CA VAL A 155 14.84 6.26 -7.99
C VAL A 155 13.32 6.35 -7.96
N LEU A 156 12.67 5.63 -8.86
CA LEU A 156 11.21 5.58 -8.99
C LEU A 156 10.66 4.28 -8.43
N ARG A 157 9.44 4.34 -7.92
CA ARG A 157 8.69 3.13 -7.56
C ARG A 157 8.08 2.50 -8.80
N GLY A 158 8.17 1.19 -8.94
CA GLY A 158 7.62 0.46 -10.08
C GLY A 158 6.14 0.66 -10.30
N GLU A 159 5.36 0.90 -9.22
CA GLU A 159 3.92 1.19 -9.30
C GLU A 159 3.62 2.50 -10.05
N SER A 160 4.57 3.41 -10.13
CA SER A 160 4.45 4.69 -10.83
C SER A 160 5.07 4.66 -12.24
N VAL A 161 5.59 3.51 -12.68
CA VAL A 161 6.30 3.35 -13.94
C VAL A 161 5.50 2.45 -14.87
N VAL A 162 5.13 2.94 -16.05
CA VAL A 162 4.38 2.16 -17.04
C VAL A 162 5.27 1.15 -17.75
N PHE A 163 6.54 1.51 -17.98
CA PHE A 163 7.52 0.66 -18.65
C PHE A 163 8.93 0.94 -18.12
N ALA A 164 9.66 -0.09 -17.81
CA ALA A 164 11.07 -0.06 -17.50
C ALA A 164 11.74 -1.36 -17.98
N THR A 165 12.98 -1.27 -18.41
CA THR A 165 13.79 -2.45 -18.70
C THR A 165 14.40 -3.00 -17.41
N ASP A 166 14.73 -4.30 -17.41
CA ASP A 166 15.42 -4.93 -16.25
C ASP A 166 16.76 -4.26 -15.92
N ALA A 167 17.38 -3.60 -16.89
CA ALA A 167 18.66 -2.90 -16.72
C ALA A 167 18.59 -1.73 -15.72
N VAL A 168 17.43 -1.12 -15.52
CA VAL A 168 17.21 -0.02 -14.58
C VAL A 168 16.54 -0.49 -13.28
N ASP A 169 16.13 -1.75 -13.17
CA ASP A 169 15.58 -2.31 -11.93
C ASP A 169 16.70 -2.72 -10.97
N ILE A 170 16.77 -2.00 -9.86
CA ILE A 170 17.76 -2.27 -8.80
C ILE A 170 17.18 -3.04 -7.61
N SER A 171 15.98 -3.58 -7.70
CA SER A 171 15.28 -4.23 -6.57
C SER A 171 16.11 -5.38 -5.96
N LYS A 172 16.70 -6.23 -6.77
CA LYS A 172 17.56 -7.34 -6.31
C LYS A 172 18.79 -6.84 -5.56
N GLU A 173 19.43 -5.81 -6.09
CA GLU A 173 20.60 -5.19 -5.45
C GLU A 173 20.22 -4.54 -4.10
N VAL A 174 19.06 -3.88 -4.05
CA VAL A 174 18.52 -3.31 -2.79
C VAL A 174 18.28 -4.42 -1.75
N ILE A 175 17.70 -5.57 -2.14
CA ILE A 175 17.51 -6.72 -1.25
C ILE A 175 18.86 -7.21 -0.72
N GLU A 176 19.84 -7.41 -1.59
CA GLU A 176 21.16 -7.87 -1.20
C GLU A 176 21.87 -6.92 -0.22
N ARG A 177 21.83 -5.62 -0.51
CA ARG A 177 22.44 -4.59 0.37
C ARG A 177 21.69 -4.45 1.68
N ALA A 178 20.37 -4.37 1.64
CA ALA A 178 19.54 -4.24 2.83
C ALA A 178 19.67 -5.48 3.75
N SER A 179 19.77 -6.69 3.18
CA SER A 179 19.93 -7.91 3.97
C SER A 179 21.20 -7.92 4.83
N LYS A 180 22.26 -7.26 4.39
CA LYS A 180 23.53 -7.12 5.11
C LYS A 180 23.51 -6.02 6.17
N LEU A 181 22.51 -5.13 6.15
CA LEU A 181 22.36 -4.08 7.15
C LEU A 181 21.66 -4.62 8.41
N LYS A 182 22.15 -4.26 9.58
CA LYS A 182 21.44 -4.53 10.82
C LYS A 182 20.26 -3.58 10.96
N ALA A 183 19.06 -4.12 11.23
CA ALA A 183 17.93 -3.29 11.58
C ALA A 183 18.29 -2.43 12.80
N VAL A 184 18.21 -1.12 12.65
CA VAL A 184 18.45 -0.20 13.77
C VAL A 184 17.27 -0.35 14.72
N LYS A 185 17.44 -1.12 15.80
CA LYS A 185 16.51 -1.09 16.92
C LYS A 185 16.53 0.33 17.47
N LYS A 186 15.43 1.04 17.32
CA LYS A 186 15.26 2.35 17.96
C LYS A 186 15.24 2.06 19.45
N ASP A 187 16.30 2.42 20.18
CA ASP A 187 16.31 2.37 21.62
C ASP A 187 15.21 3.31 22.13
N ALA A 188 14.06 2.73 22.44
CA ALA A 188 12.89 3.41 23.03
C ALA A 188 13.21 4.00 24.43
N LYS A 189 14.45 3.94 24.88
CA LYS A 189 14.90 4.32 26.22
C LYS A 189 15.40 5.77 26.31
N LYS A 190 15.47 6.54 25.22
CA LYS A 190 16.03 7.90 25.27
C LYS A 190 15.01 9.04 25.33
N GLU A 191 13.73 8.78 25.06
CA GLU A 191 12.69 9.84 25.13
C GLU A 191 11.96 9.95 26.48
N ALA A 192 12.12 8.96 27.37
CA ALA A 192 11.51 9.01 28.71
C ALA A 192 12.37 9.76 29.76
N LYS A 193 13.54 10.32 29.40
CA LYS A 193 14.44 11.03 30.33
C LYS A 193 14.58 12.53 30.05
N ALA A 194 13.74 13.08 29.15
CA ALA A 194 13.75 14.51 28.82
C ALA A 194 12.37 15.14 29.05
N LYS A 195 11.70 14.76 30.15
CA LYS A 195 10.56 15.50 30.72
C LYS A 195 10.72 15.54 32.23
#